data_18f93082edc3052bfabdc218c7d5b941
#
_entry.id   18f93082edc3052bfabdc218c7d5b941
#
_cell.length_a   1.000
_cell.length_b   1.000
_cell.length_c   1.000
_cell.angle_alpha   90.00
_cell.angle_beta   90.00
_cell.angle_gamma   90.00
#
_symmetry.space_group_name_H-M   'P 1'
#
loop_
_entity.id
_entity.type
_entity.pdbx_description
1 polymer ?
#
loop_
_entity_poly.entity_id
_entity_poly.type
_entity_poly.pdbx_seq_one_letter_code
_entity_poly.pdbx_strand_id
1 'polypeptide(L)'
;FRQILNSTSGLLACEYHYLKDILTSRAFPVRREDIEAVKLKFRACQEIGSSSMLKLNDLIAPPRPKLADSVDRWGVDEWIQWAIHDYMPFRDWQTRAKVFDVEIEEFAGIFTDWYLRHYSSLHQQSHLSLTHVLSSLQSRLSVDALSLIVLLDGLPVIYWRLLNEALRGAGLHQVDSGWRLAPLPSHTSLCKPLLLSGTWDDSNQDYREILEHRAQQEWGKRAVVYVSSLKELSDCQLPRDPAVVFFNFLATDELLHSDVESENATHEEKLLGLFSKLKQAVAELYKRWAGPIDQFTFYALTDHGACRVLAEEKQSLDSKVVQKLFPESNHRFAAVDAEEAANVPQNLWSLGYRFKQPFTRNQDSIFFIPRGHNTVKLPKQAKGYLHGGATPEEVIVPWMVWRAVRPSLKALAARYLDIPIPAVFYVLRLTTVNLEITNPNDQSVRINNIRVPQPDTDIGHFEPLEIQGKQSSQVSVPMYFKKSALGKIGRAHV
;
A
#
# COMPACT_ATOMS: atom_id res chain seq x y z
N PHE A 1 -3.31 -36.97 -3.39
CA PHE A 1 -2.56 -35.77 -3.76
C PHE A 1 -1.13 -35.81 -3.24
N ARG A 2 -0.89 -35.87 -1.90
CA ARG A 2 0.46 -35.80 -1.30
C ARG A 2 1.42 -36.89 -1.79
N GLN A 3 0.94 -38.10 -2.06
CA GLN A 3 1.77 -39.16 -2.64
C GLN A 3 2.25 -38.79 -4.04
N ILE A 4 1.36 -38.24 -4.87
CA ILE A 4 1.70 -37.76 -6.22
C ILE A 4 2.70 -36.62 -6.15
N LEU A 5 2.46 -35.61 -5.29
CA LEU A 5 3.37 -34.50 -5.07
C LEU A 5 4.77 -34.98 -4.66
N ASN A 6 4.85 -35.98 -3.78
CA ASN A 6 6.14 -36.52 -3.33
C ASN A 6 6.90 -37.27 -4.45
N SER A 7 6.18 -37.86 -5.42
CA SER A 7 6.76 -38.57 -6.55
C SER A 7 7.26 -37.67 -7.68
N THR A 8 6.90 -36.37 -7.69
CA THR A 8 7.34 -35.43 -8.70
C THR A 8 8.77 -34.95 -8.47
N SER A 9 9.47 -34.64 -9.56
CA SER A 9 10.85 -34.09 -9.49
C SER A 9 10.90 -32.66 -8.94
N GLY A 10 9.84 -31.89 -9.17
CA GLY A 10 9.78 -30.46 -8.88
C GLY A 10 10.54 -29.58 -9.89
N LEU A 11 11.00 -30.15 -11.00
CA LEU A 11 11.79 -29.47 -12.02
C LEU A 11 11.06 -29.34 -13.36
N LEU A 12 10.00 -30.14 -13.59
CA LEU A 12 9.26 -30.19 -14.86
C LEU A 12 7.93 -29.44 -14.76
N ALA A 13 7.68 -28.54 -15.71
CA ALA A 13 6.43 -27.78 -15.78
C ALA A 13 5.20 -28.68 -15.96
N CYS A 14 5.31 -29.79 -16.70
CA CYS A 14 4.21 -30.74 -16.89
C CYS A 14 3.75 -31.38 -15.57
N GLU A 15 4.69 -31.69 -14.64
CA GLU A 15 4.33 -32.20 -13.30
C GLU A 15 3.55 -31.16 -12.51
N TYR A 16 3.97 -29.89 -12.57
CA TYR A 16 3.26 -28.77 -11.94
C TYR A 16 1.84 -28.62 -12.50
N HIS A 17 1.70 -28.61 -13.82
CA HIS A 17 0.38 -28.48 -14.47
C HIS A 17 -0.54 -29.64 -14.09
N TYR A 18 -0.04 -30.85 -14.06
CA TYR A 18 -0.80 -32.01 -13.62
C TYR A 18 -1.28 -31.90 -12.18
N LEU A 19 -0.41 -31.48 -11.25
CA LEU A 19 -0.80 -31.25 -9.85
C LEU A 19 -1.79 -30.10 -9.70
N LYS A 20 -1.59 -29.02 -10.47
CA LYS A 20 -2.54 -27.91 -10.54
C LYS A 20 -3.92 -28.37 -11.00
N ASP A 21 -3.99 -29.21 -12.03
CA ASP A 21 -5.27 -29.75 -12.54
C ASP A 21 -5.96 -30.61 -11.49
N ILE A 22 -5.21 -31.43 -10.73
CA ILE A 22 -5.75 -32.20 -9.61
C ILE A 22 -6.33 -31.26 -8.54
N LEU A 23 -5.61 -30.22 -8.15
CA LEU A 23 -6.08 -29.21 -7.18
C LEU A 23 -7.32 -28.48 -7.70
N THR A 24 -7.32 -28.10 -8.99
CA THR A 24 -8.41 -27.35 -9.63
C THR A 24 -9.68 -28.21 -9.77
N SER A 25 -9.53 -29.52 -9.96
CA SER A 25 -10.67 -30.45 -10.07
C SER A 25 -11.53 -30.50 -8.80
N ARG A 26 -11.03 -29.99 -7.67
CA ARG A 26 -11.69 -30.01 -6.36
C ARG A 26 -12.17 -31.39 -5.94
N ALA A 27 -11.50 -32.44 -6.39
CA ALA A 27 -11.84 -33.81 -6.03
C ALA A 27 -11.63 -34.10 -4.52
N PHE A 28 -10.98 -33.18 -3.82
CA PHE A 28 -10.77 -33.20 -2.35
C PHE A 28 -10.69 -31.74 -1.83
N PRO A 29 -10.88 -31.52 -0.52
CA PRO A 29 -10.71 -30.21 0.10
C PRO A 29 -9.26 -29.73 0.00
N VAL A 30 -8.99 -28.71 -0.80
CA VAL A 30 -7.67 -28.10 -0.95
C VAL A 30 -7.35 -27.29 0.32
N ARG A 31 -6.20 -27.54 0.93
CA ARG A 31 -5.72 -26.83 2.11
C ARG A 31 -4.53 -25.93 1.76
N ARG A 32 -4.30 -24.92 2.59
CA ARG A 32 -3.18 -23.99 2.42
C ARG A 32 -1.83 -24.71 2.39
N GLU A 33 -1.67 -25.74 3.23
CA GLU A 33 -0.46 -26.56 3.29
C GLU A 33 -0.20 -27.31 1.98
N ASP A 34 -1.25 -27.68 1.26
CA ASP A 34 -1.12 -28.38 -0.02
C ASP A 34 -0.61 -27.40 -1.11
N ILE A 35 -1.11 -26.17 -1.11
CA ILE A 35 -0.64 -25.09 -2.00
C ILE A 35 0.83 -24.74 -1.73
N GLU A 36 1.17 -24.50 -0.46
CA GLU A 36 2.54 -24.15 -0.08
C GLU A 36 3.54 -25.30 -0.37
N ALA A 37 3.11 -26.54 -0.23
CA ALA A 37 3.92 -27.70 -0.58
C ALA A 37 4.22 -27.76 -2.10
N VAL A 38 3.23 -27.45 -2.95
CA VAL A 38 3.45 -27.35 -4.41
C VAL A 38 4.40 -26.20 -4.74
N LYS A 39 4.17 -25.00 -4.18
CA LYS A 39 5.04 -23.85 -4.41
C LYS A 39 6.48 -24.12 -4.00
N LEU A 40 6.67 -24.71 -2.83
CA LEU A 40 7.99 -25.07 -2.34
C LEU A 40 8.68 -26.09 -3.25
N LYS A 41 7.93 -27.12 -3.68
CA LYS A 41 8.45 -28.19 -4.55
C LYS A 41 8.93 -27.65 -5.89
N PHE A 42 8.16 -26.76 -6.52
CA PHE A 42 8.43 -26.24 -7.87
C PHE A 42 9.13 -24.88 -7.91
N ARG A 43 9.59 -24.38 -6.77
CA ARG A 43 10.26 -23.05 -6.67
C ARG A 43 11.47 -22.88 -7.59
N ALA A 44 12.16 -23.98 -7.95
CA ALA A 44 13.33 -24.00 -8.82
C ALA A 44 13.00 -24.26 -10.30
N CYS A 45 11.74 -24.54 -10.64
CA CYS A 45 11.31 -24.79 -12.02
C CYS A 45 11.23 -23.46 -12.78
N GLN A 46 12.18 -23.20 -13.66
CA GLN A 46 12.30 -21.94 -14.41
C GLN A 46 11.15 -21.70 -15.41
N GLU A 47 10.51 -22.77 -15.86
CA GLU A 47 9.40 -22.70 -16.83
C GLU A 47 8.09 -22.23 -16.20
N ILE A 48 8.00 -22.21 -14.87
CA ILE A 48 6.80 -21.81 -14.14
C ILE A 48 6.99 -20.39 -13.63
N GLY A 49 6.29 -19.44 -14.25
CA GLY A 49 6.31 -18.05 -13.81
C GLY A 49 5.69 -17.87 -12.43
N SER A 50 6.15 -16.84 -11.71
CA SER A 50 5.66 -16.45 -10.36
C SER A 50 4.14 -16.27 -10.35
N SER A 51 3.55 -15.71 -11.42
CA SER A 51 2.11 -15.55 -11.61
C SER A 51 1.35 -16.87 -11.51
N SER A 52 1.87 -17.93 -12.15
CA SER A 52 1.24 -19.27 -12.09
C SER A 52 1.23 -19.83 -10.68
N MET A 53 2.28 -19.57 -9.91
CA MET A 53 2.38 -19.98 -8.51
C MET A 53 1.44 -19.17 -7.60
N LEU A 54 1.29 -17.87 -7.85
CA LEU A 54 0.37 -17.01 -7.10
C LEU A 54 -1.09 -17.42 -7.34
N LYS A 55 -1.45 -17.76 -8.58
CA LYS A 55 -2.81 -18.25 -8.93
C LYS A 55 -3.25 -19.50 -8.18
N LEU A 56 -2.33 -20.30 -7.62
CA LEU A 56 -2.70 -21.41 -6.76
C LEU A 56 -3.41 -20.95 -5.46
N ASN A 57 -3.14 -19.74 -4.98
CA ASN A 57 -3.82 -19.20 -3.80
C ASN A 57 -5.32 -19.03 -4.04
N ASP A 58 -5.74 -18.80 -5.30
CA ASP A 58 -7.14 -18.61 -5.67
C ASP A 58 -7.98 -19.89 -5.53
N LEU A 59 -7.33 -21.03 -5.30
CA LEU A 59 -8.02 -22.29 -5.02
C LEU A 59 -8.59 -22.37 -3.60
N ILE A 60 -8.16 -21.45 -2.71
CA ILE A 60 -8.60 -21.40 -1.31
C ILE A 60 -9.39 -20.12 -1.09
N ALA A 61 -10.68 -20.26 -0.83
CA ALA A 61 -11.51 -19.15 -0.44
C ALA A 61 -11.10 -18.63 0.95
N PRO A 62 -11.02 -17.32 1.15
CA PRO A 62 -11.06 -16.73 2.49
C PRO A 62 -12.36 -17.13 3.22
N PRO A 63 -12.45 -16.91 4.53
CA PRO A 63 -13.71 -17.07 5.25
C PRO A 63 -14.81 -16.29 4.56
N ARG A 64 -15.98 -16.92 4.37
CA ARG A 64 -17.13 -16.26 3.75
C ARG A 64 -17.65 -15.16 4.68
N PRO A 65 -17.79 -13.92 4.22
CA PRO A 65 -18.34 -12.85 5.03
C PRO A 65 -19.78 -13.14 5.41
N LYS A 66 -20.20 -12.59 6.55
CA LYS A 66 -21.57 -12.66 7.05
C LYS A 66 -21.99 -11.28 7.49
N LEU A 67 -23.25 -10.94 7.26
CA LEU A 67 -23.88 -9.80 7.91
C LEU A 67 -24.54 -10.28 9.20
N ALA A 68 -24.43 -9.48 10.26
CA ALA A 68 -25.16 -9.75 11.49
C ALA A 68 -26.65 -9.46 11.32
N ASP A 69 -27.49 -10.15 12.08
CA ASP A 69 -28.95 -9.90 12.09
C ASP A 69 -29.30 -8.44 12.46
N SER A 70 -28.37 -7.76 13.15
CA SER A 70 -28.50 -6.36 13.57
C SER A 70 -27.85 -5.36 12.62
N VAL A 71 -27.57 -5.74 11.37
CA VAL A 71 -26.86 -4.89 10.37
C VAL A 71 -27.53 -3.53 10.15
N ASP A 72 -28.83 -3.44 10.31
CA ASP A 72 -29.56 -2.17 10.22
C ASP A 72 -29.17 -1.14 11.29
N ARG A 73 -28.50 -1.59 12.36
CA ARG A 73 -28.03 -0.74 13.46
C ARG A 73 -26.54 -0.41 13.37
N TRP A 74 -25.85 -0.93 12.34
CA TRP A 74 -24.44 -0.67 12.18
C TRP A 74 -24.17 0.80 11.90
N GLY A 75 -23.19 1.34 12.62
CA GLY A 75 -22.57 2.62 12.30
C GLY A 75 -21.48 2.47 11.26
N VAL A 76 -20.80 3.58 10.98
CA VAL A 76 -19.75 3.63 9.96
C VAL A 76 -18.55 2.73 10.30
N ASP A 77 -18.20 2.64 11.58
CA ASP A 77 -17.02 1.85 12.00
C ASP A 77 -17.27 0.36 11.82
N GLU A 78 -18.46 -0.16 12.15
CA GLU A 78 -18.81 -1.56 11.94
C GLU A 78 -18.81 -1.91 10.45
N TRP A 79 -19.34 -1.05 9.60
CA TRP A 79 -19.32 -1.24 8.16
C TRP A 79 -17.90 -1.24 7.59
N ILE A 80 -17.04 -0.33 8.02
CA ILE A 80 -15.65 -0.28 7.59
C ILE A 80 -14.89 -1.53 8.03
N GLN A 81 -15.02 -1.95 9.29
CA GLN A 81 -14.34 -3.13 9.81
C GLN A 81 -14.77 -4.40 9.05
N TRP A 82 -16.08 -4.60 8.90
CA TRP A 82 -16.61 -5.71 8.12
C TRP A 82 -16.13 -5.70 6.67
N ALA A 83 -16.17 -4.53 6.02
CA ALA A 83 -15.77 -4.42 4.63
C ALA A 83 -14.30 -4.81 4.42
N ILE A 84 -13.39 -4.33 5.29
CA ILE A 84 -11.96 -4.51 5.13
C ILE A 84 -11.51 -5.92 5.52
N HIS A 85 -12.08 -6.47 6.60
CA HIS A 85 -11.57 -7.73 7.17
C HIS A 85 -12.30 -8.96 6.66
N ASP A 86 -13.57 -8.84 6.31
CA ASP A 86 -14.39 -9.98 5.92
C ASP A 86 -14.79 -9.93 4.44
N TYR A 87 -15.36 -8.81 3.98
CA TYR A 87 -15.98 -8.70 2.67
C TYR A 87 -14.97 -8.57 1.53
N MET A 88 -14.10 -7.55 1.54
CA MET A 88 -13.17 -7.27 0.45
C MET A 88 -12.18 -8.42 0.19
N PRO A 89 -11.60 -9.11 1.19
CA PRO A 89 -10.73 -10.26 0.94
C PRO A 89 -11.46 -11.40 0.23
N PHE A 90 -12.73 -11.65 0.59
CA PHE A 90 -13.52 -12.68 -0.05
C PHE A 90 -13.93 -12.26 -1.47
N ARG A 91 -14.33 -11.00 -1.65
CA ARG A 91 -14.70 -10.45 -2.94
C ARG A 91 -13.53 -10.45 -3.94
N ASP A 92 -12.33 -10.07 -3.50
CA ASP A 92 -11.14 -10.16 -4.32
C ASP A 92 -10.86 -11.60 -4.78
N TRP A 93 -10.99 -12.58 -3.86
CA TRP A 93 -10.91 -13.99 -4.21
C TRP A 93 -11.98 -14.41 -5.23
N GLN A 94 -13.25 -14.02 -5.02
CA GLN A 94 -14.34 -14.35 -5.97
C GLN A 94 -14.04 -13.89 -7.39
N THR A 95 -13.58 -12.65 -7.54
CA THR A 95 -13.30 -12.07 -8.86
C THR A 95 -12.12 -12.75 -9.56
N ARG A 96 -11.08 -13.13 -8.81
CA ARG A 96 -9.94 -13.89 -9.34
C ARG A 96 -10.30 -15.34 -9.66
N ALA A 97 -11.10 -15.98 -8.83
CA ALA A 97 -11.60 -17.34 -9.02
C ALA A 97 -12.76 -17.42 -10.01
N LYS A 98 -13.31 -16.26 -10.45
CA LYS A 98 -14.47 -16.13 -11.34
C LYS A 98 -15.70 -16.89 -10.80
N VAL A 99 -15.96 -16.74 -9.50
CA VAL A 99 -17.08 -17.41 -8.80
C VAL A 99 -18.09 -16.35 -8.41
N PHE A 100 -19.29 -16.41 -9.00
CA PHE A 100 -20.41 -15.56 -8.62
C PHE A 100 -21.15 -16.15 -7.43
N ASP A 101 -21.53 -15.27 -6.48
CA ASP A 101 -22.32 -15.61 -5.30
C ASP A 101 -23.35 -14.49 -5.07
N VAL A 102 -24.61 -14.82 -5.26
CA VAL A 102 -25.72 -13.86 -5.19
C VAL A 102 -25.88 -13.23 -3.80
N GLU A 103 -25.59 -13.97 -2.73
CA GLU A 103 -25.71 -13.43 -1.36
C GLU A 103 -24.59 -12.41 -1.10
N ILE A 104 -23.38 -12.65 -1.59
CA ILE A 104 -22.28 -11.68 -1.47
C ILE A 104 -22.56 -10.41 -2.27
N GLU A 105 -23.17 -10.54 -3.44
CA GLU A 105 -23.61 -9.39 -4.23
C GLU A 105 -24.72 -8.62 -3.50
N GLU A 106 -25.65 -9.30 -2.85
CA GLU A 106 -26.67 -8.66 -2.04
C GLU A 106 -26.06 -7.91 -0.85
N PHE A 107 -24.99 -8.40 -0.23
CA PHE A 107 -24.28 -7.68 0.84
C PHE A 107 -23.69 -6.34 0.34
N ALA A 108 -23.14 -6.32 -0.88
CA ALA A 108 -22.69 -5.07 -1.51
C ALA A 108 -23.87 -4.12 -1.76
N GLY A 109 -25.02 -4.67 -2.18
CA GLY A 109 -26.25 -3.92 -2.35
C GLY A 109 -26.75 -3.30 -1.05
N ILE A 110 -26.78 -4.04 0.06
CA ILE A 110 -27.19 -3.57 1.39
C ILE A 110 -26.24 -2.45 1.87
N PHE A 111 -24.92 -2.60 1.65
CA PHE A 111 -23.98 -1.53 1.95
C PHE A 111 -24.27 -0.27 1.11
N THR A 112 -24.52 -0.43 -0.20
CA THR A 112 -24.87 0.70 -1.08
C THR A 112 -26.12 1.41 -0.60
N ASP A 113 -27.18 0.65 -0.21
CA ASP A 113 -28.43 1.18 0.35
C ASP A 113 -28.16 1.99 1.63
N TRP A 114 -27.34 1.44 2.52
CA TRP A 114 -26.95 2.12 3.76
C TRP A 114 -26.15 3.39 3.47
N TYR A 115 -25.16 3.32 2.59
CA TYR A 115 -24.29 4.43 2.27
C TYR A 115 -25.05 5.61 1.66
N LEU A 116 -25.92 5.35 0.68
CA LEU A 116 -26.76 6.38 0.06
C LEU A 116 -27.75 7.01 1.05
N ARG A 117 -28.35 6.21 1.94
CA ARG A 117 -29.30 6.71 2.97
C ARG A 117 -28.60 7.67 3.93
N HIS A 118 -27.36 7.42 4.27
CA HIS A 118 -26.59 8.21 5.24
C HIS A 118 -25.63 9.21 4.60
N TYR A 119 -25.57 9.28 3.27
CA TYR A 119 -24.58 10.02 2.50
C TYR A 119 -24.36 11.45 3.02
N SER A 120 -25.42 12.24 3.15
CA SER A 120 -25.30 13.63 3.59
C SER A 120 -24.74 13.76 5.00
N SER A 121 -25.18 12.93 5.94
CA SER A 121 -24.70 12.96 7.32
C SER A 121 -23.24 12.48 7.45
N LEU A 122 -22.81 11.50 6.63
CA LEU A 122 -21.44 11.02 6.61
C LEU A 122 -20.48 12.07 6.07
N HIS A 123 -20.83 12.73 4.97
CA HIS A 123 -19.97 13.71 4.33
C HIS A 123 -19.95 15.09 5.00
N GLN A 124 -20.88 15.37 5.91
CA GLN A 124 -20.82 16.53 6.80
C GLN A 124 -19.81 16.35 7.94
N GLN A 125 -19.42 15.12 8.24
CA GLN A 125 -18.44 14.82 9.30
C GLN A 125 -17.02 14.90 8.76
N SER A 126 -16.25 15.87 9.22
CA SER A 126 -14.90 16.13 8.71
C SER A 126 -13.92 14.95 8.89
N HIS A 127 -14.14 14.10 9.89
CA HIS A 127 -13.31 12.93 10.13
C HIS A 127 -13.67 11.72 9.25
N LEU A 128 -14.80 11.76 8.56
CA LEU A 128 -15.25 10.70 7.64
C LEU A 128 -15.12 11.10 6.17
N SER A 129 -15.39 12.36 5.84
CA SER A 129 -15.36 12.82 4.45
C SER A 129 -13.95 12.91 3.89
N LEU A 130 -13.75 12.42 2.67
CA LEU A 130 -12.51 12.55 1.91
C LEU A 130 -12.08 14.02 1.71
N THR A 131 -13.03 14.93 1.54
CA THR A 131 -12.77 16.36 1.34
C THR A 131 -11.88 16.97 2.42
N HIS A 132 -11.93 16.45 3.63
CA HIS A 132 -11.18 16.98 4.77
C HIS A 132 -9.88 16.23 5.09
N VAL A 133 -9.46 15.25 4.25
CA VAL A 133 -8.29 14.42 4.56
C VAL A 133 -7.02 15.24 4.63
N LEU A 134 -6.78 16.17 3.70
CA LEU A 134 -5.58 17.01 3.70
C LEU A 134 -5.57 18.00 4.87
N SER A 135 -6.71 18.59 5.24
CA SER A 135 -6.81 19.43 6.45
C SER A 135 -6.51 18.63 7.72
N SER A 136 -6.94 17.37 7.78
CA SER A 136 -6.63 16.50 8.93
C SER A 136 -5.14 16.16 9.04
N LEU A 137 -4.38 16.23 7.94
CA LEU A 137 -2.93 16.05 7.94
C LEU A 137 -2.17 17.29 8.42
N GLN A 138 -2.78 18.46 8.39
CA GLN A 138 -2.13 19.73 8.76
C GLN A 138 -1.42 19.66 10.11
N SER A 139 -2.08 19.12 11.13
CA SER A 139 -1.50 18.95 12.48
C SER A 139 -0.34 17.95 12.55
N ARG A 140 -0.18 17.13 11.50
CA ARG A 140 0.86 16.11 11.38
C ARG A 140 2.04 16.57 10.51
N LEU A 141 1.86 17.64 9.74
CA LEU A 141 2.92 18.25 8.94
C LEU A 141 3.84 19.03 9.88
N SER A 142 5.02 18.50 10.17
CA SER A 142 6.03 19.21 10.97
C SER A 142 6.54 20.44 10.21
N VAL A 143 6.65 21.58 10.89
CA VAL A 143 7.11 22.85 10.28
C VAL A 143 8.51 22.73 9.71
N ASP A 144 9.36 21.90 10.31
CA ASP A 144 10.78 21.73 9.97
C ASP A 144 11.04 20.48 9.13
N ALA A 145 10.00 19.85 8.57
CA ALA A 145 10.12 18.57 7.87
C ALA A 145 9.85 18.68 6.38
N LEU A 146 10.48 17.81 5.59
CA LEU A 146 10.06 17.50 4.23
C LEU A 146 8.88 16.53 4.28
N SER A 147 7.75 16.93 3.70
CA SER A 147 6.56 16.10 3.59
C SER A 147 6.35 15.68 2.13
N LEU A 148 6.36 14.37 1.88
CA LEU A 148 5.96 13.81 0.58
C LEU A 148 4.54 13.28 0.70
N ILE A 149 3.60 13.90 0.01
CA ILE A 149 2.20 13.45 -0.07
C ILE A 149 2.01 12.77 -1.42
N VAL A 150 1.68 11.48 -1.43
CA VAL A 150 1.44 10.70 -2.64
C VAL A 150 -0.05 10.39 -2.75
N LEU A 151 -0.68 10.88 -3.80
CA LEU A 151 -2.04 10.53 -4.17
C LEU A 151 -1.99 9.37 -5.17
N LEU A 152 -2.35 8.18 -4.68
CA LEU A 152 -2.41 6.93 -5.45
C LEU A 152 -3.79 6.86 -6.10
N ASP A 153 -3.88 7.20 -7.38
CA ASP A 153 -5.15 7.27 -8.11
C ASP A 153 -5.87 5.92 -8.11
N GLY A 154 -7.10 5.87 -7.60
CA GLY A 154 -7.99 4.72 -7.67
C GLY A 154 -7.53 3.45 -6.92
N LEU A 155 -6.56 3.50 -6.01
CA LEU A 155 -5.96 2.31 -5.41
C LEU A 155 -6.88 1.61 -4.40
N PRO A 156 -7.33 0.35 -4.68
CA PRO A 156 -8.16 -0.42 -3.76
C PRO A 156 -7.43 -0.77 -2.45
N VAL A 157 -8.20 -0.85 -1.35
CA VAL A 157 -7.72 -1.18 0.00
C VAL A 157 -6.86 -2.44 0.04
N ILE A 158 -7.23 -3.48 -0.69
CA ILE A 158 -6.55 -4.78 -0.69
C ILE A 158 -5.07 -4.71 -1.09
N TYR A 159 -4.66 -3.68 -1.85
CA TYR A 159 -3.29 -3.52 -2.33
C TYR A 159 -2.41 -2.62 -1.44
N TRP A 160 -2.98 -1.99 -0.42
CA TRP A 160 -2.19 -1.12 0.48
C TRP A 160 -1.11 -1.85 1.27
N ARG A 161 -1.30 -3.15 1.52
CA ARG A 161 -0.25 -3.99 2.10
C ARG A 161 1.03 -4.01 1.26
N LEU A 162 0.91 -3.99 -0.08
CA LEU A 162 2.06 -4.01 -1.00
C LEU A 162 2.86 -2.71 -0.92
N LEU A 163 2.16 -1.57 -0.81
CA LEU A 163 2.78 -0.28 -0.57
C LEU A 163 3.54 -0.27 0.76
N ASN A 164 2.91 -0.77 1.82
CA ASN A 164 3.54 -0.84 3.15
C ASN A 164 4.81 -1.70 3.15
N GLU A 165 4.79 -2.85 2.48
CA GLU A 165 5.96 -3.71 2.31
C GLU A 165 7.09 -3.00 1.53
N ALA A 166 6.75 -2.31 0.44
CA ALA A 166 7.72 -1.57 -0.35
C ALA A 166 8.38 -0.44 0.46
N LEU A 167 7.58 0.34 1.21
CA LEU A 167 8.08 1.47 2.01
C LEU A 167 8.90 1.01 3.23
N ARG A 168 8.55 -0.10 3.87
CA ARG A 168 9.39 -0.73 4.90
C ARG A 168 10.79 -1.05 4.36
N GLY A 169 10.86 -1.57 3.13
CA GLY A 169 12.12 -1.81 2.44
C GLY A 169 12.92 -0.53 2.10
N ALA A 170 12.33 0.66 2.25
CA ALA A 170 12.99 1.96 2.17
C ALA A 170 13.38 2.54 3.54
N GLY A 171 13.18 1.80 4.63
CA GLY A 171 13.42 2.29 6.00
C GLY A 171 12.32 3.20 6.54
N LEU A 172 11.14 3.19 5.92
CA LEU A 172 9.98 3.93 6.38
C LEU A 172 9.06 3.02 7.20
N HIS A 173 8.60 3.49 8.36
CA HIS A 173 7.70 2.76 9.22
C HIS A 173 6.37 3.48 9.33
N GLN A 174 5.28 2.76 9.18
CA GLN A 174 3.94 3.28 9.36
C GLN A 174 3.76 3.73 10.82
N VAL A 175 3.35 4.99 10.99
CA VAL A 175 3.13 5.59 12.32
C VAL A 175 1.68 5.95 12.58
N ASP A 176 0.88 6.09 11.51
CA ASP A 176 -0.53 6.45 11.63
C ASP A 176 -1.30 5.97 10.39
N SER A 177 -2.62 5.78 10.53
CA SER A 177 -3.51 5.42 9.43
C SER A 177 -4.97 5.67 9.81
N GLY A 178 -5.82 5.74 8.82
CA GLY A 178 -7.28 5.83 9.01
C GLY A 178 -8.01 5.72 7.68
N TRP A 179 -9.29 5.99 7.74
CA TRP A 179 -10.22 5.80 6.63
C TRP A 179 -10.97 7.08 6.34
N ARG A 180 -11.38 7.23 5.10
CA ARG A 180 -12.31 8.25 4.64
C ARG A 180 -13.32 7.61 3.70
N LEU A 181 -14.40 8.32 3.46
CA LEU A 181 -15.42 7.93 2.51
C LEU A 181 -15.33 8.83 1.28
N ALA A 182 -15.18 8.23 0.11
CA ALA A 182 -15.11 8.94 -1.17
C ALA A 182 -16.49 9.44 -1.58
N PRO A 183 -16.61 10.67 -2.12
CA PRO A 183 -17.86 11.19 -2.66
C PRO A 183 -18.41 10.35 -3.82
N LEU A 184 -19.67 10.54 -4.16
CA LEU A 184 -20.32 9.91 -5.31
C LEU A 184 -20.57 10.92 -6.43
N PRO A 185 -20.37 10.48 -7.69
CA PRO A 185 -19.78 9.22 -8.09
C PRO A 185 -18.32 9.11 -7.65
N SER A 186 -17.87 7.91 -7.26
CA SER A 186 -16.51 7.63 -6.81
C SER A 186 -15.55 7.63 -8.01
N HIS A 187 -15.25 8.82 -8.50
CA HIS A 187 -14.54 9.02 -9.76
C HIS A 187 -13.52 10.17 -9.65
N THR A 188 -12.39 10.03 -10.30
CA THR A 188 -11.27 10.98 -10.27
C THR A 188 -11.70 12.42 -10.53
N SER A 189 -12.57 12.66 -11.52
CA SER A 189 -12.99 14.03 -11.89
C SER A 189 -13.77 14.75 -10.80
N LEU A 190 -14.42 14.04 -9.88
CA LEU A 190 -15.11 14.60 -8.71
C LEU A 190 -14.24 14.50 -7.46
N CYS A 191 -13.75 13.30 -7.15
CA CYS A 191 -13.11 13.01 -5.88
C CYS A 191 -11.78 13.75 -5.70
N LYS A 192 -10.96 13.81 -6.75
CA LYS A 192 -9.64 14.45 -6.70
C LYS A 192 -9.71 15.96 -6.46
N PRO A 193 -10.49 16.76 -7.23
CA PRO A 193 -10.66 18.18 -6.94
C PRO A 193 -11.16 18.44 -5.52
N LEU A 194 -12.16 17.68 -5.05
CA LEU A 194 -12.72 17.82 -3.69
C LEU A 194 -11.69 17.48 -2.60
N LEU A 195 -10.88 16.43 -2.81
CA LEU A 195 -9.79 16.08 -1.90
C LEU A 195 -8.76 17.20 -1.84
N LEU A 196 -8.36 17.75 -2.99
CA LEU A 196 -7.32 18.77 -3.06
C LEU A 196 -7.79 20.11 -2.51
N SER A 197 -8.99 20.57 -2.88
CA SER A 197 -9.53 21.86 -2.44
C SER A 197 -10.04 21.84 -1.00
N GLY A 198 -10.55 20.70 -0.52
CA GLY A 198 -11.22 20.59 0.77
C GLY A 198 -12.63 21.21 0.79
N THR A 199 -13.16 21.59 -0.37
CA THR A 199 -14.46 22.23 -0.52
C THR A 199 -15.30 21.50 -1.55
N TRP A 200 -16.63 21.62 -1.45
CA TRP A 200 -17.58 21.08 -2.43
C TRP A 200 -17.77 22.01 -3.64
N ASP A 201 -16.83 22.91 -3.86
CA ASP A 201 -16.81 23.76 -5.04
C ASP A 201 -16.08 23.00 -6.17
N ASP A 202 -16.79 22.77 -7.26
CA ASP A 202 -16.34 22.05 -8.46
C ASP A 202 -15.65 22.99 -9.49
N SER A 203 -15.06 24.10 -9.03
CA SER A 203 -14.30 24.99 -9.89
C SER A 203 -13.16 24.23 -10.57
N ASN A 204 -13.10 24.34 -11.89
CA ASN A 204 -12.10 23.67 -12.73
C ASN A 204 -10.74 24.41 -12.65
N GLN A 205 -10.11 24.34 -11.45
CA GLN A 205 -8.82 24.96 -11.16
C GLN A 205 -7.67 23.99 -11.41
N ASP A 206 -6.50 24.52 -11.75
CA ASP A 206 -5.27 23.75 -11.83
C ASP A 206 -4.94 23.17 -10.44
N TYR A 207 -4.60 21.90 -10.38
CA TYR A 207 -4.29 21.19 -9.11
C TYR A 207 -3.10 21.83 -8.37
N ARG A 208 -2.13 22.38 -9.10
CA ARG A 208 -1.01 23.12 -8.51
C ARG A 208 -1.48 24.38 -7.82
N GLU A 209 -2.33 25.17 -8.48
CA GLU A 209 -2.89 26.41 -7.91
C GLU A 209 -3.72 26.12 -6.65
N ILE A 210 -4.54 25.08 -6.68
CA ILE A 210 -5.30 24.62 -5.49
C ILE A 210 -4.36 24.32 -4.33
N LEU A 211 -3.30 23.55 -4.59
CA LEU A 211 -2.35 23.14 -3.54
C LEU A 211 -1.51 24.31 -3.02
N GLU A 212 -1.08 25.23 -3.89
CA GLU A 212 -0.37 26.46 -3.49
C GLU A 212 -1.24 27.36 -2.62
N HIS A 213 -2.50 27.54 -3.00
CA HIS A 213 -3.47 28.31 -2.20
C HIS A 213 -3.68 27.65 -0.82
N ARG A 214 -3.83 26.33 -0.79
CA ARG A 214 -3.97 25.58 0.44
C ARG A 214 -2.73 25.66 1.35
N ALA A 215 -1.53 25.60 0.76
CA ALA A 215 -0.28 25.74 1.50
C ALA A 215 -0.16 27.12 2.18
N GLN A 216 -0.64 28.16 1.51
CA GLN A 216 -0.66 29.52 2.11
C GLN A 216 -1.62 29.63 3.29
N GLN A 217 -2.77 28.96 3.22
CA GLN A 217 -3.80 29.06 4.25
C GLN A 217 -3.60 28.07 5.40
N GLU A 218 -3.28 26.81 5.08
CA GLU A 218 -3.32 25.71 6.04
C GLU A 218 -1.94 25.19 6.43
N TRP A 219 -0.92 25.26 5.54
CA TRP A 219 0.37 24.59 5.74
C TRP A 219 1.53 25.53 6.13
N GLY A 220 1.21 26.71 6.67
CA GLY A 220 2.22 27.64 7.18
C GLY A 220 3.07 28.28 6.08
N LYS A 221 2.48 28.54 4.90
CA LYS A 221 3.12 29.19 3.73
C LYS A 221 4.33 28.44 3.17
N ARG A 222 4.31 27.12 3.25
CA ARG A 222 5.39 26.28 2.72
C ARG A 222 5.39 26.28 1.19
N ALA A 223 6.57 26.08 0.64
CA ALA A 223 6.72 25.82 -0.78
C ALA A 223 6.06 24.46 -1.13
N VAL A 224 5.30 24.42 -2.22
CA VAL A 224 4.72 23.21 -2.77
C VAL A 224 5.43 22.87 -4.08
N VAL A 225 5.87 21.62 -4.19
CA VAL A 225 6.41 21.04 -5.42
C VAL A 225 5.41 20.02 -5.91
N TYR A 226 4.71 20.33 -7.02
CA TYR A 226 3.77 19.39 -7.64
C TYR A 226 4.48 18.58 -8.71
N VAL A 227 4.33 17.26 -8.66
CA VAL A 227 4.87 16.29 -9.62
C VAL A 227 3.82 15.26 -9.99
N SER A 228 3.86 14.74 -11.23
CA SER A 228 2.87 13.79 -11.77
C SER A 228 3.48 12.50 -12.33
N SER A 229 4.81 12.38 -12.33
CA SER A 229 5.49 11.18 -12.77
C SER A 229 6.63 10.78 -11.84
N LEU A 230 7.00 9.50 -11.87
CA LEU A 230 8.15 8.99 -11.10
C LEU A 230 9.46 9.68 -11.50
N LYS A 231 9.59 10.04 -12.78
CA LYS A 231 10.75 10.78 -13.28
C LYS A 231 10.80 12.18 -12.68
N GLU A 232 9.68 12.92 -12.73
CA GLU A 232 9.60 14.24 -12.10
C GLU A 232 9.90 14.16 -10.59
N LEU A 233 9.40 13.14 -9.88
CA LEU A 233 9.70 12.93 -8.48
C LEU A 233 11.20 12.69 -8.25
N SER A 234 11.84 11.90 -9.12
CA SER A 234 13.28 11.63 -9.05
C SER A 234 14.12 12.86 -9.38
N ASP A 235 13.66 13.76 -10.24
CA ASP A 235 14.43 14.88 -10.76
C ASP A 235 14.05 16.22 -10.08
N CYS A 236 12.96 16.29 -9.29
CA CYS A 236 12.46 17.54 -8.73
C CYS A 236 13.52 18.23 -7.86
N GLN A 237 13.60 19.55 -8.00
CA GLN A 237 14.46 20.38 -7.16
C GLN A 237 13.75 20.64 -5.82
N LEU A 238 14.39 20.27 -4.74
CA LEU A 238 13.88 20.54 -3.40
C LEU A 238 14.27 21.96 -2.98
N PRO A 239 13.33 22.75 -2.43
CA PRO A 239 13.65 24.00 -1.77
C PRO A 239 14.62 23.76 -0.61
N ARG A 240 15.39 24.79 -0.24
CA ARG A 240 16.26 24.74 0.95
C ARG A 240 15.47 24.67 2.25
N ASP A 241 14.33 25.35 2.26
CA ASP A 241 13.40 25.35 3.40
C ASP A 241 12.48 24.12 3.36
N PRO A 242 11.90 23.72 4.49
CA PRO A 242 10.92 22.66 4.56
C PRO A 242 9.78 22.87 3.57
N ALA A 243 9.47 21.82 2.81
CA ALA A 243 8.53 21.88 1.71
C ALA A 243 7.54 20.70 1.73
N VAL A 244 6.45 20.86 1.00
CA VAL A 244 5.53 19.78 0.68
C VAL A 244 5.74 19.39 -0.79
N VAL A 245 6.16 18.16 -1.02
CA VAL A 245 6.15 17.56 -2.35
C VAL A 245 4.83 16.80 -2.50
N PHE A 246 4.02 17.21 -3.46
CA PHE A 246 2.76 16.52 -3.77
C PHE A 246 2.94 15.73 -5.06
N PHE A 247 2.81 14.41 -4.96
CA PHE A 247 2.93 13.51 -6.09
C PHE A 247 1.56 12.94 -6.47
N ASN A 248 1.02 13.37 -7.62
CA ASN A 248 -0.17 12.81 -8.22
C ASN A 248 0.19 11.55 -9.03
N PHE A 249 0.00 10.38 -8.43
CA PHE A 249 0.48 9.11 -8.98
C PHE A 249 -0.61 8.41 -9.79
N LEU A 250 -0.76 8.79 -11.05
CA LEU A 250 -1.79 8.31 -11.98
C LEU A 250 -1.58 6.84 -12.40
N ALA A 251 -0.34 6.35 -12.39
CA ALA A 251 0.01 5.02 -12.89
C ALA A 251 -0.68 3.86 -12.13
N THR A 252 -1.23 4.10 -10.95
CA THR A 252 -2.02 3.08 -10.23
C THR A 252 -3.34 2.83 -10.93
N ASP A 253 -4.08 3.87 -11.30
CA ASP A 253 -5.37 3.76 -11.99
C ASP A 253 -5.19 3.18 -13.41
N GLU A 254 -4.23 3.68 -14.18
CA GLU A 254 -3.90 3.16 -15.51
C GLU A 254 -3.61 1.64 -15.47
N LEU A 255 -2.85 1.20 -14.48
CA LEU A 255 -2.52 -0.20 -14.31
C LEU A 255 -3.74 -1.04 -13.91
N LEU A 256 -4.58 -0.53 -13.02
CA LEU A 256 -5.78 -1.23 -12.55
C LEU A 256 -6.79 -1.46 -13.67
N HIS A 257 -6.93 -0.54 -14.61
CA HIS A 257 -7.81 -0.69 -15.78
C HIS A 257 -7.26 -1.64 -16.84
N SER A 258 -5.97 -1.97 -16.81
CA SER A 258 -5.30 -2.76 -17.84
C SER A 258 -5.72 -4.24 -17.81
N ASP A 259 -5.61 -4.91 -18.97
CA ASP A 259 -5.80 -6.35 -19.14
C ASP A 259 -4.51 -7.09 -18.78
N VAL A 260 -4.19 -7.17 -17.51
CA VAL A 260 -2.97 -7.86 -17.05
C VAL A 260 -3.01 -9.38 -17.31
N GLU A 261 -4.21 -9.97 -17.43
CA GLU A 261 -4.36 -11.41 -17.69
C GLU A 261 -3.89 -11.78 -19.10
N SER A 262 -4.04 -10.86 -20.08
CA SER A 262 -3.53 -11.08 -21.45
C SER A 262 -1.98 -11.12 -21.48
N GLU A 263 -1.32 -10.55 -20.48
CA GLU A 263 0.13 -10.57 -20.31
C GLU A 263 0.61 -11.71 -19.39
N ASN A 264 -0.26 -12.64 -19.02
CA ASN A 264 0.00 -13.70 -18.04
C ASN A 264 0.51 -13.17 -16.68
N ALA A 265 0.09 -11.97 -16.31
CA ALA A 265 0.44 -11.30 -15.06
C ALA A 265 -0.78 -11.15 -14.14
N THR A 266 -0.56 -10.73 -12.93
CA THR A 266 -1.59 -10.30 -11.99
C THR A 266 -1.43 -8.80 -11.69
N HIS A 267 -2.53 -8.14 -11.28
CA HIS A 267 -2.45 -6.74 -10.81
C HIS A 267 -1.49 -6.62 -9.62
N GLU A 268 -1.46 -7.62 -8.73
CA GLU A 268 -0.54 -7.66 -7.59
C GLU A 268 0.93 -7.61 -8.03
N GLU A 269 1.34 -8.46 -8.99
CA GLU A 269 2.72 -8.44 -9.52
C GLU A 269 3.09 -7.12 -10.17
N LYS A 270 2.17 -6.57 -10.97
CA LYS A 270 2.40 -5.28 -11.64
C LYS A 270 2.50 -4.13 -10.62
N LEU A 271 1.63 -4.11 -9.61
CA LEU A 271 1.67 -3.12 -8.52
C LEU A 271 2.94 -3.26 -7.67
N LEU A 272 3.40 -4.47 -7.37
CA LEU A 272 4.69 -4.68 -6.70
C LEU A 272 5.84 -4.05 -7.50
N GLY A 273 5.86 -4.26 -8.82
CA GLY A 273 6.83 -3.62 -9.71
C GLY A 273 6.73 -2.09 -9.68
N LEU A 274 5.52 -1.56 -9.71
CA LEU A 274 5.26 -0.12 -9.65
C LEU A 274 5.69 0.49 -8.30
N PHE A 275 5.34 -0.13 -7.18
CA PHE A 275 5.76 0.32 -5.85
C PHE A 275 7.25 0.15 -5.60
N SER A 276 7.91 -0.82 -6.25
CA SER A 276 9.38 -0.90 -6.22
C SER A 276 10.03 0.32 -6.89
N LYS A 277 9.47 0.80 -8.00
CA LYS A 277 9.92 2.05 -8.66
C LYS A 277 9.63 3.27 -7.79
N LEU A 278 8.45 3.34 -7.17
CA LEU A 278 8.11 4.40 -6.21
C LEU A 278 9.11 4.42 -5.04
N LYS A 279 9.39 3.27 -4.46
CA LYS A 279 10.41 3.11 -3.40
C LYS A 279 11.76 3.69 -3.81
N GLN A 280 12.22 3.41 -5.03
CA GLN A 280 13.49 3.93 -5.55
C GLN A 280 13.43 5.46 -5.68
N ALA A 281 12.35 6.01 -6.27
CA ALA A 281 12.18 7.47 -6.41
C ALA A 281 12.14 8.18 -5.05
N VAL A 282 11.47 7.60 -4.06
CA VAL A 282 11.43 8.09 -2.67
C VAL A 282 12.82 8.06 -2.05
N ALA A 283 13.59 6.99 -2.24
CA ALA A 283 14.95 6.89 -1.72
C ALA A 283 15.88 7.93 -2.35
N GLU A 284 15.75 8.22 -3.66
CA GLU A 284 16.51 9.27 -4.33
C GLU A 284 16.11 10.68 -3.85
N LEU A 285 14.81 10.95 -3.69
CA LEU A 285 14.32 12.19 -3.11
C LEU A 285 14.93 12.44 -1.74
N TYR A 286 14.91 11.42 -0.92
CA TYR A 286 15.40 11.42 0.44
C TYR A 286 16.92 11.66 0.56
N LYS A 287 17.72 11.07 -0.33
CA LYS A 287 19.18 11.32 -0.38
C LYS A 287 19.53 12.76 -0.73
N ARG A 288 18.69 13.42 -1.52
CA ARG A 288 18.89 14.82 -1.94
C ARG A 288 18.45 15.82 -0.90
N TRP A 289 17.59 15.41 0.02
CA TRP A 289 17.16 16.30 1.09
C TRP A 289 18.26 16.42 2.15
N ALA A 290 18.72 17.64 2.39
CA ALA A 290 19.83 17.94 3.31
C ALA A 290 19.41 17.95 4.79
N GLY A 291 18.13 17.80 5.09
CA GLY A 291 17.60 17.85 6.45
C GLY A 291 17.76 16.52 7.21
N PRO A 292 17.46 16.55 8.52
CA PRO A 292 17.50 15.34 9.34
C PRO A 292 16.48 14.29 8.88
N ILE A 293 16.89 13.03 8.91
CA ILE A 293 16.12 11.87 8.45
C ILE A 293 14.78 11.70 9.16
N ASP A 294 14.76 11.97 10.44
CA ASP A 294 13.58 11.92 11.32
C ASP A 294 12.56 13.04 11.04
N GLN A 295 12.94 14.00 10.21
CA GLN A 295 12.07 15.06 9.72
C GLN A 295 11.50 14.77 8.31
N PHE A 296 11.69 13.58 7.76
CA PHE A 296 11.03 13.15 6.53
C PHE A 296 9.74 12.40 6.85
N THR A 297 8.63 12.86 6.29
CA THR A 297 7.33 12.19 6.45
C THR A 297 6.72 11.89 5.09
N PHE A 298 6.29 10.65 4.92
CA PHE A 298 5.59 10.17 3.73
C PHE A 298 4.11 9.99 4.08
N TYR A 299 3.24 10.57 3.27
CA TYR A 299 1.78 10.43 3.35
C TYR A 299 1.30 9.74 2.09
N ALA A 300 0.47 8.71 2.22
CA ALA A 300 -0.25 8.12 1.10
C ALA A 300 -1.74 8.30 1.27
N LEU A 301 -2.40 8.67 0.17
CA LEU A 301 -3.82 8.91 0.04
C LEU A 301 -4.32 8.24 -1.24
N THR A 302 -5.62 8.01 -1.33
CA THR A 302 -6.29 7.75 -2.61
C THR A 302 -7.57 8.59 -2.68
N ASP A 303 -7.95 8.99 -3.86
CA ASP A 303 -9.15 9.82 -4.09
C ASP A 303 -10.43 8.98 -4.15
N HIS A 304 -10.35 7.76 -4.64
CA HIS A 304 -11.39 6.73 -4.62
C HIS A 304 -10.74 5.35 -4.65
N GLY A 305 -11.55 4.31 -4.51
CA GLY A 305 -11.12 2.97 -4.78
C GLY A 305 -11.70 2.44 -6.09
N ALA A 306 -11.55 1.16 -6.35
CA ALA A 306 -12.03 0.51 -7.55
C ALA A 306 -12.41 -0.95 -7.27
N CYS A 307 -13.35 -1.49 -8.02
CA CYS A 307 -13.83 -2.86 -7.90
C CYS A 307 -13.70 -3.64 -9.21
N ARG A 308 -13.61 -4.97 -9.12
CA ARG A 308 -13.76 -5.86 -10.25
C ARG A 308 -15.20 -6.33 -10.36
N VAL A 309 -15.69 -6.49 -11.60
CA VAL A 309 -17.04 -6.98 -11.87
C VAL A 309 -17.00 -8.32 -12.60
N LEU A 310 -17.86 -9.24 -12.17
CA LEU A 310 -18.04 -10.54 -12.78
C LEU A 310 -18.96 -10.44 -14.00
N ALA A 311 -18.99 -11.50 -14.81
CA ALA A 311 -19.81 -11.53 -16.02
C ALA A 311 -21.31 -11.44 -15.72
N GLU A 312 -21.74 -12.04 -14.61
CA GLU A 312 -23.12 -12.12 -14.15
C GLU A 312 -23.66 -10.74 -13.66
N GLU A 313 -22.76 -9.83 -13.31
CA GLU A 313 -23.06 -8.47 -12.84
C GLU A 313 -23.23 -7.48 -13.99
N LYS A 314 -22.93 -7.90 -15.21
CA LYS A 314 -22.96 -7.08 -16.43
C LYS A 314 -24.28 -7.22 -17.15
N GLN A 315 -25.06 -6.15 -17.19
CA GLN A 315 -26.37 -6.09 -17.83
C GLN A 315 -26.27 -5.48 -19.23
N SER A 316 -26.97 -6.08 -20.18
CA SER A 316 -27.06 -5.56 -21.55
C SER A 316 -28.18 -4.53 -21.65
N LEU A 317 -27.87 -3.37 -22.20
CA LEU A 317 -28.82 -2.31 -22.55
C LEU A 317 -28.79 -2.04 -24.04
N ASP A 318 -29.77 -1.26 -24.54
CA ASP A 318 -29.74 -0.78 -25.91
C ASP A 318 -28.46 -0.02 -26.23
N SER A 319 -27.88 -0.29 -27.39
CA SER A 319 -26.57 0.27 -27.78
C SER A 319 -26.54 1.78 -27.88
N LYS A 320 -27.67 2.41 -28.26
CA LYS A 320 -27.78 3.89 -28.35
C LYS A 320 -27.80 4.50 -26.94
N VAL A 321 -28.47 3.85 -26.01
CA VAL A 321 -28.51 4.26 -24.58
C VAL A 321 -27.10 4.15 -24.01
N VAL A 322 -26.42 3.02 -24.23
CA VAL A 322 -25.05 2.80 -23.76
C VAL A 322 -24.09 3.86 -24.29
N GLN A 323 -24.12 4.10 -25.61
CA GLN A 323 -23.23 5.07 -26.25
C GLN A 323 -23.45 6.51 -25.76
N LYS A 324 -24.70 6.87 -25.43
CA LYS A 324 -25.05 8.20 -24.92
C LYS A 324 -24.64 8.38 -23.46
N LEU A 325 -24.91 7.41 -22.61
CA LEU A 325 -24.81 7.56 -21.15
C LEU A 325 -23.47 7.09 -20.57
N PHE A 326 -22.75 6.22 -21.29
CA PHE A 326 -21.49 5.65 -20.80
C PHE A 326 -20.38 5.84 -21.87
N PRO A 327 -19.89 7.10 -22.06
CA PRO A 327 -18.87 7.39 -23.04
C PRO A 327 -17.50 6.77 -22.68
N GLU A 328 -17.24 6.58 -21.39
CA GLU A 328 -15.98 6.06 -20.87
C GLU A 328 -16.10 4.56 -20.51
N SER A 329 -15.07 3.81 -20.85
CA SER A 329 -15.09 2.34 -20.75
C SER A 329 -14.81 1.79 -19.33
N ASN A 330 -14.33 2.62 -18.43
CA ASN A 330 -13.99 2.27 -17.05
C ASN A 330 -14.99 2.76 -16.00
N HIS A 331 -16.01 3.53 -16.43
CA HIS A 331 -17.02 4.08 -15.53
C HIS A 331 -18.20 3.12 -15.32
N ARG A 332 -18.65 3.05 -14.08
CA ARG A 332 -19.88 2.32 -13.70
C ARG A 332 -21.08 3.24 -13.50
N PHE A 333 -20.88 4.56 -13.46
CA PHE A 333 -21.92 5.57 -13.32
C PHE A 333 -22.25 6.23 -14.66
N ALA A 334 -23.37 6.92 -14.71
CA ALA A 334 -23.70 7.83 -15.81
C ALA A 334 -24.18 9.17 -15.24
N ALA A 335 -23.78 10.26 -15.88
CA ALA A 335 -24.34 11.58 -15.63
C ALA A 335 -25.48 11.86 -16.62
N VAL A 336 -26.62 12.30 -16.12
CA VAL A 336 -27.83 12.57 -16.88
C VAL A 336 -28.35 13.94 -16.49
N ASP A 337 -28.61 14.80 -17.47
CA ASP A 337 -29.29 16.07 -17.19
C ASP A 337 -30.69 15.84 -16.63
N ALA A 338 -31.08 16.64 -15.64
CA ALA A 338 -32.35 16.47 -14.94
C ALA A 338 -33.56 16.46 -15.89
N GLU A 339 -33.53 17.28 -16.96
CA GLU A 339 -34.54 17.34 -17.99
C GLU A 339 -34.62 16.04 -18.83
N GLU A 340 -33.49 15.38 -19.06
CA GLU A 340 -33.42 14.14 -19.82
C GLU A 340 -33.66 12.89 -18.99
N ALA A 341 -33.61 12.97 -17.67
CA ALA A 341 -33.76 11.83 -16.78
C ALA A 341 -35.06 11.05 -16.94
N ALA A 342 -36.15 11.72 -17.40
CA ALA A 342 -37.42 11.09 -17.73
C ALA A 342 -37.33 10.18 -18.97
N ASN A 343 -36.40 10.45 -19.88
CA ASN A 343 -36.18 9.73 -21.14
C ASN A 343 -35.21 8.54 -21.01
N VAL A 344 -34.57 8.40 -19.85
CA VAL A 344 -33.69 7.26 -19.58
C VAL A 344 -34.51 6.00 -19.34
N PRO A 345 -34.18 4.88 -20.01
CA PRO A 345 -34.96 3.65 -19.90
C PRO A 345 -35.08 3.14 -18.45
N GLN A 346 -36.27 2.68 -18.10
CA GLN A 346 -36.56 2.18 -16.73
C GLN A 346 -35.67 1.00 -16.34
N ASN A 347 -35.24 0.17 -17.29
CA ASN A 347 -34.34 -0.96 -17.03
C ASN A 347 -32.94 -0.51 -16.58
N LEU A 348 -32.46 0.69 -16.93
CA LEU A 348 -31.26 1.24 -16.32
C LEU A 348 -31.49 1.55 -14.86
N TRP A 349 -32.59 2.27 -14.55
CA TRP A 349 -32.90 2.64 -13.18
C TRP A 349 -33.17 1.45 -12.25
N SER A 350 -33.57 0.29 -12.80
CA SER A 350 -33.73 -0.92 -11.99
C SER A 350 -32.40 -1.55 -11.54
N LEU A 351 -31.27 -1.14 -12.11
CA LEU A 351 -29.94 -1.62 -11.75
C LEU A 351 -29.26 -0.78 -10.66
N GLY A 352 -29.86 0.34 -10.28
CA GLY A 352 -29.23 1.26 -9.32
C GLY A 352 -30.16 2.41 -8.92
N TYR A 353 -29.57 3.53 -8.59
CA TYR A 353 -30.22 4.67 -7.98
C TYR A 353 -30.11 5.92 -8.85
N ARG A 354 -31.15 6.76 -8.72
CA ARG A 354 -31.09 8.16 -9.13
C ARG A 354 -30.47 8.94 -7.98
N PHE A 355 -29.24 9.38 -8.15
CA PHE A 355 -28.51 10.12 -7.13
C PHE A 355 -28.32 11.57 -7.55
N LYS A 356 -28.66 12.49 -6.68
CA LYS A 356 -28.39 13.92 -6.85
C LYS A 356 -27.37 14.32 -5.79
N GLN A 357 -26.21 14.84 -6.23
CA GLN A 357 -25.17 15.26 -5.32
C GLN A 357 -25.65 16.43 -4.44
N PRO A 358 -25.75 16.27 -3.10
CA PRO A 358 -26.37 17.28 -2.26
C PRO A 358 -25.50 18.50 -1.95
N PHE A 359 -24.20 18.42 -2.24
CA PHE A 359 -23.23 19.42 -1.79
C PHE A 359 -22.65 20.28 -2.91
N THR A 360 -22.66 19.83 -4.15
CA THR A 360 -22.16 20.61 -5.30
C THR A 360 -23.14 21.68 -5.71
N ARG A 361 -22.64 22.80 -6.27
CA ARG A 361 -23.47 23.90 -6.76
C ARG A 361 -24.25 23.53 -8.02
N ASN A 362 -23.65 22.67 -8.87
CA ASN A 362 -24.31 22.19 -10.09
C ASN A 362 -25.31 21.09 -9.71
N GLN A 363 -26.57 21.47 -9.51
CA GLN A 363 -27.65 20.57 -9.11
C GLN A 363 -28.46 20.04 -10.32
N ASP A 364 -28.05 20.32 -11.54
CA ASP A 364 -28.83 19.98 -12.73
C ASP A 364 -28.55 18.56 -13.22
N SER A 365 -27.49 17.94 -12.73
CA SER A 365 -27.13 16.55 -13.08
C SER A 365 -27.69 15.55 -12.09
N ILE A 366 -28.30 14.50 -12.62
CA ILE A 366 -28.70 13.29 -11.89
C ILE A 366 -27.73 12.18 -12.28
N PHE A 367 -27.13 11.53 -11.29
CA PHE A 367 -26.24 10.42 -11.53
C PHE A 367 -27.00 9.09 -11.40
N PHE A 368 -26.77 8.19 -12.34
CA PHE A 368 -27.03 6.78 -12.14
C PHE A 368 -25.88 6.22 -11.31
N ILE A 369 -26.17 5.70 -10.11
CA ILE A 369 -25.22 4.99 -9.26
C ILE A 369 -25.67 3.53 -9.18
N PRO A 370 -24.85 2.57 -9.60
CA PRO A 370 -25.24 1.16 -9.58
C PRO A 370 -25.42 0.64 -8.15
N ARG A 371 -26.37 -0.27 -7.95
CA ARG A 371 -26.53 -1.00 -6.70
C ARG A 371 -25.55 -2.16 -6.67
N GLY A 372 -24.72 -2.26 -5.63
CA GLY A 372 -23.68 -3.26 -5.54
C GLY A 372 -22.71 -3.19 -6.74
N HIS A 373 -22.36 -4.34 -7.30
CA HIS A 373 -21.45 -4.44 -8.46
C HIS A 373 -22.17 -4.41 -9.81
N ASN A 374 -23.49 -4.20 -9.84
CA ASN A 374 -24.20 -4.09 -11.11
C ASN A 374 -23.51 -3.08 -12.05
N THR A 375 -23.39 -3.42 -13.31
CA THR A 375 -22.84 -2.51 -14.30
C THR A 375 -23.46 -2.76 -15.67
N VAL A 376 -23.35 -1.81 -16.56
CA VAL A 376 -23.77 -1.92 -17.94
C VAL A 376 -22.65 -2.52 -18.77
N LYS A 377 -22.97 -3.46 -19.65
CA LYS A 377 -22.01 -4.07 -20.58
C LYS A 377 -21.64 -3.07 -21.66
N LEU A 378 -20.40 -2.59 -21.65
CA LEU A 378 -19.88 -1.64 -22.62
C LEU A 378 -19.09 -2.35 -23.73
N PRO A 379 -19.10 -1.86 -24.99
CA PRO A 379 -18.39 -2.48 -26.12
C PRO A 379 -16.86 -2.59 -25.92
N LYS A 380 -16.28 -1.60 -25.25
CA LYS A 380 -14.84 -1.52 -24.96
C LYS A 380 -14.57 -1.40 -23.46
N GLN A 381 -15.34 -2.15 -22.65
CA GLN A 381 -15.18 -2.09 -21.21
C GLN A 381 -13.77 -2.49 -20.79
N ALA A 382 -13.19 -1.73 -19.84
CA ALA A 382 -11.94 -2.10 -19.21
C ALA A 382 -12.04 -3.53 -18.64
N LYS A 383 -10.98 -4.32 -18.82
CA LYS A 383 -10.95 -5.71 -18.37
C LYS A 383 -10.43 -5.86 -16.93
N GLY A 384 -9.82 -4.82 -16.39
CA GLY A 384 -9.35 -4.75 -15.03
C GLY A 384 -10.44 -4.26 -14.06
N TYR A 385 -10.07 -3.27 -13.27
CA TYR A 385 -10.95 -2.62 -12.30
C TYR A 385 -11.82 -1.56 -12.95
N LEU A 386 -12.97 -1.31 -12.32
CA LEU A 386 -13.92 -0.24 -12.68
C LEU A 386 -14.19 0.59 -11.43
N HIS A 387 -14.68 1.82 -11.61
CA HIS A 387 -15.03 2.72 -10.51
C HIS A 387 -16.23 3.61 -10.87
N GLY A 388 -16.70 4.43 -9.91
CA GLY A 388 -17.82 5.36 -10.08
C GLY A 388 -19.08 4.95 -9.34
N GLY A 389 -19.11 3.76 -8.73
CA GLY A 389 -20.21 3.26 -7.93
C GLY A 389 -20.07 3.55 -6.43
N ALA A 390 -20.81 2.80 -5.63
CA ALA A 390 -20.89 2.96 -4.18
C ALA A 390 -20.62 1.63 -3.42
N THR A 391 -19.85 0.72 -4.02
CA THR A 391 -19.45 -0.49 -3.30
C THR A 391 -18.41 -0.17 -2.22
N PRO A 392 -18.25 -1.01 -1.19
CA PRO A 392 -17.24 -0.80 -0.17
C PRO A 392 -15.83 -0.54 -0.75
N GLU A 393 -15.45 -1.27 -1.80
CA GLU A 393 -14.15 -1.15 -2.47
C GLU A 393 -13.91 0.20 -3.15
N GLU A 394 -15.01 0.86 -3.57
CA GLU A 394 -14.94 2.14 -4.29
C GLU A 394 -14.95 3.33 -3.34
N VAL A 395 -15.70 3.24 -2.22
CA VAL A 395 -15.93 4.40 -1.36
C VAL A 395 -15.15 4.39 -0.04
N ILE A 396 -14.69 3.25 0.45
CA ILE A 396 -13.84 3.18 1.64
C ILE A 396 -12.39 3.37 1.21
N VAL A 397 -11.84 4.54 1.50
CA VAL A 397 -10.49 4.93 1.06
C VAL A 397 -9.57 5.14 2.26
N PRO A 398 -8.40 4.48 2.27
CA PRO A 398 -7.44 4.63 3.34
C PRO A 398 -6.56 5.87 3.15
N TRP A 399 -6.01 6.34 4.26
CA TRP A 399 -4.84 7.19 4.30
C TRP A 399 -3.84 6.63 5.31
N MET A 400 -2.57 6.78 5.03
CA MET A 400 -1.50 6.29 5.90
C MET A 400 -0.33 7.26 5.96
N VAL A 401 0.39 7.23 7.08
CA VAL A 401 1.56 8.06 7.34
C VAL A 401 2.73 7.18 7.72
N TRP A 402 3.87 7.41 7.08
CA TRP A 402 5.14 6.77 7.43
C TRP A 402 6.17 7.83 7.79
N ARG A 403 7.07 7.45 8.66
CA ARG A 403 8.26 8.23 9.01
C ARG A 403 9.51 7.40 8.83
N ALA A 404 10.58 8.06 8.46
CA ALA A 404 11.90 7.46 8.55
C ALA A 404 12.25 7.35 10.04
N VAL A 405 12.53 6.14 10.47
CA VAL A 405 13.02 5.90 11.83
C VAL A 405 14.52 5.70 11.69
N ARG A 406 15.30 6.50 12.44
CA ARG A 406 16.70 6.13 12.64
C ARG A 406 16.68 4.75 13.30
N PRO A 407 17.24 3.72 12.68
CA PRO A 407 17.37 2.46 13.37
C PRO A 407 18.11 2.74 14.67
N SER A 408 17.50 2.46 15.81
CA SER A 408 18.23 2.44 17.07
C SER A 408 19.24 1.31 16.92
N LEU A 409 20.47 1.67 16.61
CA LEU A 409 21.53 0.68 16.50
C LEU A 409 21.68 0.00 17.86
N LYS A 410 21.48 -1.29 17.88
CA LYS A 410 21.83 -2.11 19.06
C LYS A 410 23.33 -2.08 19.20
N ALA A 411 23.80 -2.00 20.42
CA ALA A 411 25.24 -2.07 20.70
C ALA A 411 25.84 -3.34 20.09
N LEU A 412 27.02 -3.20 19.50
CA LEU A 412 27.76 -4.34 19.02
C LEU A 412 28.12 -5.24 20.21
N ALA A 413 28.03 -6.54 20.05
CA ALA A 413 28.51 -7.49 21.03
C ALA A 413 29.95 -7.89 20.70
N ALA A 414 30.85 -7.81 21.67
CA ALA A 414 32.22 -8.27 21.53
C ALA A 414 32.51 -9.38 22.54
N ARG A 415 33.18 -10.43 22.08
CA ARG A 415 33.69 -11.50 22.95
C ARG A 415 35.17 -11.81 22.65
N TYR A 416 35.90 -12.20 23.68
CA TYR A 416 37.26 -12.69 23.52
C TYR A 416 37.24 -14.10 22.91
N LEU A 417 38.16 -14.38 21.98
CA LEU A 417 38.27 -15.70 21.36
C LEU A 417 39.27 -16.62 22.08
N ASP A 418 40.43 -16.07 22.47
CA ASP A 418 41.57 -16.88 22.91
C ASP A 418 41.97 -16.65 24.38
N ILE A 419 41.18 -15.89 25.13
CA ILE A 419 41.55 -15.50 26.49
C ILE A 419 40.61 -16.20 27.48
N PRO A 420 41.13 -16.99 28.41
CA PRO A 420 40.30 -17.58 29.48
C PRO A 420 39.72 -16.51 30.36
N ILE A 421 38.51 -16.73 30.87
CA ILE A 421 37.85 -15.82 31.80
C ILE A 421 38.06 -16.30 33.24
N PRO A 422 38.66 -15.48 34.14
CA PRO A 422 39.08 -14.09 33.96
C PRO A 422 40.36 -13.91 33.13
N ALA A 423 40.35 -12.88 32.28
CA ALA A 423 41.51 -12.55 31.45
C ALA A 423 42.65 -11.95 32.29
N VAL A 424 43.87 -12.41 32.08
CA VAL A 424 45.07 -11.88 32.75
C VAL A 424 45.96 -11.24 31.68
N PHE A 425 46.23 -9.95 31.84
CA PHE A 425 47.15 -9.22 30.97
C PHE A 425 48.40 -8.81 31.73
N TYR A 426 49.56 -8.97 31.10
CA TYR A 426 50.81 -8.55 31.70
C TYR A 426 51.11 -7.10 31.41
N VAL A 427 51.48 -6.33 32.46
CA VAL A 427 51.86 -4.94 32.38
C VAL A 427 53.17 -4.82 31.58
N LEU A 428 53.28 -3.71 30.81
CA LEU A 428 54.46 -3.41 30.00
C LEU A 428 54.80 -4.44 28.91
N ARG A 429 53.82 -5.24 28.53
CA ARG A 429 53.94 -6.22 27.43
C ARG A 429 52.87 -5.97 26.40
N LEU A 430 53.28 -5.94 25.13
CA LEU A 430 52.35 -5.94 24.01
C LEU A 430 51.63 -7.29 23.96
N THR A 431 50.31 -7.24 24.02
CA THR A 431 49.44 -8.44 23.95
C THR A 431 48.45 -8.24 22.82
N THR A 432 48.38 -9.19 21.89
CA THR A 432 47.33 -9.19 20.88
C THR A 432 46.09 -9.87 21.43
N VAL A 433 44.98 -9.20 21.38
CA VAL A 433 43.66 -9.66 21.83
C VAL A 433 42.83 -9.95 20.60
N ASN A 434 42.36 -11.20 20.47
CA ASN A 434 41.45 -11.58 19.41
C ASN A 434 40.00 -11.45 19.88
N LEU A 435 39.24 -10.62 19.17
CA LEU A 435 37.86 -10.33 19.46
C LEU A 435 36.97 -10.86 18.30
N GLU A 436 35.87 -11.45 18.65
CA GLU A 436 34.76 -11.60 17.72
C GLU A 436 33.74 -10.49 18.02
N ILE A 437 33.45 -9.68 17.01
CA ILE A 437 32.47 -8.59 17.12
C ILE A 437 31.25 -8.97 16.29
N THR A 438 30.11 -9.01 16.93
CA THR A 438 28.82 -9.35 16.31
C THR A 438 28.01 -8.09 16.13
N ASN A 439 27.52 -7.87 14.91
CA ASN A 439 26.57 -6.82 14.58
C ASN A 439 25.12 -7.37 14.70
N PRO A 440 24.37 -7.03 15.76
CA PRO A 440 22.98 -7.46 15.94
C PRO A 440 21.97 -6.66 15.12
N ASN A 441 22.46 -5.66 14.34
CA ASN A 441 21.63 -4.79 13.53
C ASN A 441 21.38 -5.41 12.15
N ASP A 442 20.36 -4.95 11.44
CA ASP A 442 20.10 -5.39 10.06
C ASP A 442 20.97 -4.66 9.03
N GLN A 443 21.57 -3.53 9.41
CA GLN A 443 22.44 -2.70 8.58
C GLN A 443 23.91 -3.01 8.83
N SER A 444 24.79 -2.78 7.85
CA SER A 444 26.22 -2.82 8.06
C SER A 444 26.65 -1.71 9.02
N VAL A 445 27.65 -2.01 9.85
CA VAL A 445 28.25 -1.06 10.80
C VAL A 445 29.74 -1.00 10.55
N ARG A 446 30.27 0.21 10.43
CA ARG A 446 31.70 0.45 10.30
C ARG A 446 32.29 0.86 11.64
N ILE A 447 33.25 0.07 12.12
CA ILE A 447 34.04 0.35 13.32
C ILE A 447 35.28 1.11 12.90
N ASN A 448 35.38 2.37 13.28
CA ASN A 448 36.52 3.21 12.94
C ASN A 448 37.62 3.20 14.02
N ASN A 449 37.25 2.86 15.25
CA ASN A 449 38.18 2.84 16.36
C ASN A 449 37.71 1.93 17.48
N ILE A 450 38.65 1.39 18.24
CA ILE A 450 38.41 0.65 19.47
C ILE A 450 39.06 1.41 20.62
N ARG A 451 38.36 1.57 21.74
CA ARG A 451 38.90 2.22 22.94
C ARG A 451 38.73 1.29 24.13
N VAL A 452 39.75 1.24 24.97
CA VAL A 452 39.66 0.58 26.27
C VAL A 452 39.49 1.64 27.33
N PRO A 453 38.46 1.54 28.20
CA PRO A 453 38.17 2.58 29.18
C PRO A 453 39.21 2.73 30.30
N GLN A 454 40.22 1.88 30.34
CA GLN A 454 41.30 1.97 31.31
C GLN A 454 42.35 3.05 30.90
N PRO A 455 42.63 4.04 31.77
CA PRO A 455 43.40 5.24 31.41
C PRO A 455 44.84 5.03 31.00
N ASP A 456 45.42 3.90 31.30
CA ASP A 456 46.82 3.59 31.02
C ASP A 456 46.98 2.45 30.00
N THR A 457 46.10 2.34 29.04
CA THR A 457 46.13 1.34 27.99
C THR A 457 46.27 2.02 26.62
N ASP A 458 47.33 1.67 25.88
CA ASP A 458 47.49 2.05 24.49
C ASP A 458 46.97 0.92 23.59
N ILE A 459 46.22 1.28 22.58
CA ILE A 459 45.81 0.39 21.51
C ILE A 459 46.69 0.67 20.31
N GLY A 460 47.23 -0.38 19.70
CA GLY A 460 48.00 -0.26 18.47
C GLY A 460 47.12 0.13 17.30
N HIS A 461 47.72 0.16 16.11
CA HIS A 461 46.98 0.53 14.91
C HIS A 461 45.82 -0.42 14.68
N PHE A 462 44.59 0.16 14.48
CA PHE A 462 43.37 -0.54 14.14
C PHE A 462 42.87 -0.07 12.75
N GLU A 463 42.77 -0.98 11.81
CA GLU A 463 42.17 -0.68 10.52
C GLU A 463 40.64 -0.70 10.61
N PRO A 464 39.97 0.27 10.00
CA PRO A 464 38.52 0.30 10.02
C PRO A 464 37.90 -0.99 9.51
N LEU A 465 36.96 -1.59 10.28
CA LEU A 465 36.32 -2.86 9.98
C LEU A 465 34.86 -2.63 9.68
N GLU A 466 34.35 -3.14 8.57
CA GLU A 466 32.93 -3.14 8.23
C GLU A 466 32.33 -4.52 8.50
N ILE A 467 31.24 -4.56 9.30
CA ILE A 467 30.53 -5.79 9.63
C ILE A 467 29.12 -5.69 9.08
N GLN A 468 28.77 -6.59 8.18
CA GLN A 468 27.43 -6.67 7.57
C GLN A 468 26.36 -6.97 8.62
N GLY A 469 25.11 -6.61 8.33
CA GLY A 469 23.99 -6.85 9.22
C GLY A 469 23.86 -8.34 9.59
N LYS A 470 23.60 -8.61 10.86
CA LYS A 470 23.46 -9.97 11.44
C LYS A 470 24.71 -10.87 11.28
N GLN A 471 25.84 -10.28 11.04
CA GLN A 471 27.10 -11.05 10.89
C GLN A 471 28.08 -10.75 12.02
N SER A 472 29.04 -11.64 12.17
CA SER A 472 30.18 -11.47 13.06
C SER A 472 31.48 -11.39 12.26
N SER A 473 32.44 -10.65 12.79
CA SER A 473 33.78 -10.57 12.23
C SER A 473 34.81 -10.68 13.34
N GLN A 474 35.94 -11.28 13.01
CA GLN A 474 37.08 -11.42 13.94
C GLN A 474 38.10 -10.33 13.69
N VAL A 475 38.65 -9.79 14.76
CA VAL A 475 39.67 -8.74 14.71
C VAL A 475 40.73 -8.97 15.78
N SER A 476 41.97 -8.76 15.42
CA SER A 476 43.14 -8.83 16.32
C SER A 476 43.55 -7.41 16.72
N VAL A 477 43.49 -7.11 18.00
CA VAL A 477 43.78 -5.78 18.55
C VAL A 477 45.02 -5.84 19.42
N PRO A 478 46.13 -5.21 19.02
CA PRO A 478 47.31 -5.12 19.85
C PRO A 478 47.08 -4.09 20.97
N MET A 479 47.28 -4.52 22.22
CA MET A 479 47.07 -3.71 23.42
C MET A 479 48.33 -3.68 24.26
N TYR A 480 48.62 -2.51 24.83
CA TYR A 480 49.75 -2.30 25.71
C TYR A 480 49.26 -1.63 27.02
N PHE A 481 49.38 -2.37 28.13
CA PHE A 481 48.97 -1.92 29.46
C PHE A 481 50.17 -1.33 30.20
N LYS A 482 50.10 -0.03 30.58
CA LYS A 482 51.18 0.70 31.22
C LYS A 482 51.26 0.52 32.73
N LYS A 483 50.13 0.26 33.36
CA LYS A 483 50.03 0.06 34.83
C LYS A 483 49.13 -1.11 35.18
N SER A 484 49.39 -1.74 36.33
CA SER A 484 48.49 -2.76 36.84
C SER A 484 47.22 -2.12 37.35
N ALA A 485 46.11 -2.51 36.82
CA ALA A 485 44.80 -2.22 37.37
C ALA A 485 44.19 -3.54 37.88
N LEU A 486 44.04 -3.62 39.20
CA LEU A 486 43.23 -4.62 39.84
C LEU A 486 41.75 -4.17 39.70
N GLY A 487 41.10 -4.63 38.65
CA GLY A 487 39.69 -4.33 38.39
C GLY A 487 39.13 -5.12 37.23
N LYS A 488 37.82 -5.42 37.25
CA LYS A 488 37.12 -6.04 36.14
C LYS A 488 37.29 -5.14 34.92
N ILE A 489 37.84 -5.68 33.85
CA ILE A 489 37.81 -5.02 32.52
C ILE A 489 36.34 -4.77 32.20
N GLY A 490 35.94 -3.52 32.19
CA GLY A 490 34.58 -3.09 31.91
C GLY A 490 34.13 -3.49 30.50
N ARG A 491 32.83 -3.51 30.29
CA ARG A 491 32.24 -3.74 28.98
C ARG A 491 32.78 -2.74 27.97
N ALA A 492 33.24 -3.20 26.82
CA ALA A 492 33.59 -2.32 25.72
C ALA A 492 32.35 -1.48 25.34
N HIS A 493 32.47 -0.17 25.40
CA HIS A 493 31.50 0.74 24.82
C HIS A 493 31.96 1.05 23.38
N VAL A 494 31.12 0.65 22.42
CA VAL A 494 31.28 0.97 21.00
C VAL A 494 30.51 2.23 20.67
#